data_f3f6f7a68ae3eff7937d56dac9b87849
#
_entry.id   f3f6f7a68ae3eff7937d56dac9b87849
#
_cell.length_a   1.000
_cell.length_b   1.000
_cell.length_c   1.000
_cell.angle_alpha   90.00
_cell.angle_beta   90.00
_cell.angle_gamma   90.00
#
_symmetry.space_group_name_H-M   'P 1'
#
loop_
_entity.id
_entity.type
_entity.pdbx_description
1 polymer ?
#
loop_
_entity_poly.entity_id
_entity_poly.type
_entity_poly.pdbx_seq_one_letter_code
_entity_poly.pdbx_strand_id
1 'polypeptide(L)'
;MTATASTTPTPPAPPSAASGGGPRLGPVGWLRWGWRQLTSMRTALFLLMLLAVGAVPGSIFPQRSIDPGRVADYIAANPTVAPWLDRLSFFDVFASPWFSAIYLLLVVSLLGCIVPRVRAHWAAVRTQPPRAPARLDRLSAYAEGESATADPAEVLDRAEAVLRRRGYRVARHDQTSLSAETGYLRETGNLVFHIGICAIIIGVAYGYLLGWRGDVIVPAGSSFASTVSTYDTITAGPLVDTEAIPPFQLTLDDLRVAFEEKIASQLGAPRAFQATVTTVERPGAAPVTQPLNLNAPVVIDGADVYLLGNGYAPVVTVRDSAGTVLYREATPFLPQDGSYRSVGTVKVVAAAPKELGLSGLFLPTADPRTDAPVASIFPDLRNPELVLAVFEGTLFPGGRAQSVYTLNTAEM
;
A
#
# COMPACT_ATOMS: atom_id res chain seq x y z
N MET A 1 -17.05 -37.88 96.80
CA MET A 1 -16.19 -37.13 95.79
C MET A 1 -16.71 -37.43 94.42
N THR A 2 -17.54 -36.56 93.95
CA THR A 2 -18.20 -36.64 92.65
C THR A 2 -17.51 -35.72 91.64
N ALA A 3 -16.89 -36.28 90.59
CA ALA A 3 -16.23 -35.51 89.52
C ALA A 3 -17.27 -35.09 88.50
N THR A 4 -17.44 -33.78 88.34
CA THR A 4 -18.26 -33.14 87.27
C THR A 4 -17.45 -33.08 85.98
N ALA A 5 -17.90 -33.84 84.97
CA ALA A 5 -17.35 -33.73 83.58
C ALA A 5 -17.83 -32.43 82.88
N SER A 6 -16.84 -31.62 82.57
CA SER A 6 -17.09 -30.40 81.75
C SER A 6 -17.20 -30.77 80.27
N THR A 7 -18.37 -30.63 79.69
CA THR A 7 -18.60 -30.73 78.21
C THR A 7 -18.27 -29.46 77.57
N THR A 8 -17.20 -29.41 76.75
CA THR A 8 -16.81 -28.32 75.85
C THR A 8 -17.72 -28.35 74.60
N PRO A 9 -18.38 -27.28 74.23
CA PRO A 9 -19.18 -27.25 73.02
C PRO A 9 -18.34 -27.33 71.74
N THR A 10 -18.67 -28.22 70.84
CA THR A 10 -18.10 -28.36 69.48
C THR A 10 -18.34 -27.12 68.67
N PRO A 11 -17.33 -26.52 68.01
CA PRO A 11 -17.54 -25.36 67.14
C PRO A 11 -18.39 -25.75 65.93
N PRO A 12 -19.24 -24.84 65.41
CA PRO A 12 -20.09 -25.11 64.26
C PRO A 12 -19.20 -25.35 63.03
N ALA A 13 -19.58 -26.35 62.20
CA ALA A 13 -18.91 -26.70 60.94
C ALA A 13 -18.92 -25.48 59.99
N PRO A 14 -17.83 -25.24 59.25
CA PRO A 14 -17.80 -24.13 58.27
C PRO A 14 -18.88 -24.37 57.21
N PRO A 15 -19.53 -23.30 56.69
CA PRO A 15 -20.51 -23.45 55.66
C PRO A 15 -19.90 -24.09 54.40
N SER A 16 -20.53 -25.18 53.96
CA SER A 16 -20.19 -25.86 52.71
C SER A 16 -20.03 -24.81 51.59
N ALA A 17 -18.83 -24.81 51.00
CA ALA A 17 -18.55 -23.98 49.85
C ALA A 17 -19.57 -24.36 48.73
N ALA A 18 -20.53 -23.51 48.53
CA ALA A 18 -21.43 -23.62 47.38
C ALA A 18 -20.56 -23.66 46.14
N SER A 19 -20.65 -24.74 45.38
CA SER A 19 -20.02 -24.92 44.09
C SER A 19 -20.48 -23.79 43.17
N GLY A 20 -19.66 -22.73 43.10
CA GLY A 20 -19.89 -21.57 42.28
C GLY A 20 -19.84 -21.96 40.81
N GLY A 21 -20.95 -22.39 40.28
CA GLY A 21 -21.18 -22.32 38.85
C GLY A 21 -21.04 -20.86 38.41
N GLY A 22 -19.95 -20.52 37.73
CA GLY A 22 -19.73 -19.17 37.21
C GLY A 22 -20.96 -18.71 36.43
N PRO A 23 -21.28 -17.42 36.42
CA PRO A 23 -22.46 -16.88 35.76
C PRO A 23 -22.48 -17.37 34.31
N ARG A 24 -23.49 -18.13 33.92
CA ARG A 24 -23.69 -18.57 32.53
C ARG A 24 -23.99 -17.32 31.73
N LEU A 25 -23.02 -16.89 30.91
CA LEU A 25 -23.15 -15.75 30.02
C LEU A 25 -24.19 -16.10 28.94
N GLY A 26 -25.25 -15.34 28.86
CA GLY A 26 -26.17 -15.40 27.72
C GLY A 26 -25.49 -14.88 26.44
N PRO A 27 -26.11 -15.01 25.24
CA PRO A 27 -25.51 -14.63 23.96
C PRO A 27 -24.97 -13.19 23.96
N VAL A 28 -25.70 -12.26 24.54
CA VAL A 28 -25.27 -10.85 24.68
C VAL A 28 -24.05 -10.71 25.60
N GLY A 29 -23.96 -11.56 26.64
CA GLY A 29 -22.82 -11.60 27.54
C GLY A 29 -21.55 -12.06 26.83
N TRP A 30 -21.66 -13.08 25.99
CA TRP A 30 -20.57 -13.57 25.13
C TRP A 30 -20.10 -12.54 24.10
N LEU A 31 -21.02 -11.85 23.43
CA LEU A 31 -20.71 -10.76 22.51
C LEU A 31 -19.97 -9.60 23.19
N ARG A 32 -20.44 -9.21 24.38
CA ARG A 32 -19.80 -8.15 25.17
C ARG A 32 -18.41 -8.58 25.68
N TRP A 33 -18.25 -9.84 26.06
CA TRP A 33 -16.97 -10.39 26.45
C TRP A 33 -16.00 -10.43 25.26
N GLY A 34 -16.43 -10.96 24.11
CA GLY A 34 -15.64 -11.00 22.88
C GLY A 34 -15.19 -9.62 22.42
N TRP A 35 -16.12 -8.63 22.45
CA TRP A 35 -15.78 -7.25 22.14
C TRP A 35 -14.70 -6.68 23.07
N ARG A 36 -14.81 -6.91 24.37
CA ARG A 36 -13.78 -6.46 25.35
C ARG A 36 -12.43 -7.14 25.11
N GLN A 37 -12.42 -8.41 24.73
CA GLN A 37 -11.18 -9.10 24.38
C GLN A 37 -10.57 -8.52 23.10
N LEU A 38 -11.36 -8.38 22.05
CA LEU A 38 -10.90 -7.85 20.76
C LEU A 38 -10.36 -6.43 20.90
N THR A 39 -10.98 -5.59 21.73
CA THR A 39 -10.55 -4.19 21.95
C THR A 39 -9.54 -4.04 23.09
N SER A 40 -8.87 -5.12 23.51
CA SER A 40 -7.83 -5.06 24.51
C SER A 40 -6.46 -4.76 23.90
N MET A 41 -5.60 -4.03 24.60
CA MET A 41 -4.22 -3.77 24.15
C MET A 41 -3.42 -5.06 23.91
N ARG A 42 -3.67 -6.11 24.70
CA ARG A 42 -2.98 -7.41 24.53
C ARG A 42 -3.32 -8.04 23.18
N THR A 43 -4.60 -8.03 22.82
CA THR A 43 -5.08 -8.58 21.55
C THR A 43 -4.56 -7.75 20.38
N ALA A 44 -4.56 -6.41 20.48
CA ALA A 44 -4.00 -5.54 19.45
C ALA A 44 -2.50 -5.82 19.21
N LEU A 45 -1.70 -5.97 20.26
CA LEU A 45 -0.28 -6.32 20.15
C LEU A 45 -0.06 -7.71 19.57
N PHE A 46 -0.90 -8.69 19.97
CA PHE A 46 -0.86 -10.03 19.39
C PHE A 46 -1.20 -10.04 17.91
N LEU A 47 -2.26 -9.32 17.50
CA LEU A 47 -2.64 -9.19 16.09
C LEU A 47 -1.56 -8.47 15.28
N LEU A 48 -0.91 -7.45 15.84
CA LEU A 48 0.20 -6.77 15.20
C LEU A 48 1.40 -7.70 14.99
N MET A 49 1.73 -8.50 16.00
CA MET A 49 2.77 -9.52 15.90
C MET A 49 2.40 -10.57 14.83
N LEU A 50 1.14 -11.03 14.83
CA LEU A 50 0.66 -12.00 13.86
C LEU A 50 0.68 -11.44 12.42
N LEU A 51 0.35 -10.15 12.26
CA LEU A 51 0.45 -9.45 10.98
C LEU A 51 1.90 -9.40 10.48
N ALA A 52 2.85 -9.07 11.38
CA ALA A 52 4.27 -9.04 11.03
C ALA A 52 4.78 -10.42 10.61
N VAL A 53 4.44 -11.48 11.35
CA VAL A 53 4.79 -12.86 11.00
C VAL A 53 4.13 -13.29 9.69
N GLY A 54 2.86 -12.92 9.51
CA GLY A 54 2.11 -13.20 8.28
C GLY A 54 2.66 -12.50 7.04
N ALA A 55 3.34 -11.36 7.19
CA ALA A 55 3.98 -10.65 6.09
C ALA A 55 5.29 -11.30 5.60
N VAL A 56 5.92 -12.15 6.41
CA VAL A 56 7.20 -12.79 6.08
C VAL A 56 7.15 -13.60 4.77
N PRO A 57 6.16 -14.47 4.54
CA PRO A 57 6.05 -15.18 3.26
C PRO A 57 5.95 -14.24 2.05
N GLY A 58 5.23 -13.11 2.20
CA GLY A 58 5.10 -12.11 1.14
C GLY A 58 6.41 -11.39 0.77
N SER A 59 7.38 -11.41 1.67
CA SER A 59 8.72 -10.88 1.43
C SER A 59 9.71 -11.91 0.86
N ILE A 60 9.43 -13.21 1.09
CA ILE A 60 10.30 -14.30 0.65
C ILE A 60 9.92 -14.81 -0.74
N PHE A 61 8.61 -15.01 -0.97
CA PHE A 61 8.11 -15.55 -2.23
C PHE A 61 7.76 -14.44 -3.23
N PRO A 62 7.94 -14.68 -4.55
CA PRO A 62 7.48 -13.72 -5.56
C PRO A 62 5.98 -13.53 -5.46
N GLN A 63 5.51 -12.31 -5.66
CA GLN A 63 4.09 -11.95 -5.55
C GLN A 63 3.49 -11.68 -6.93
N ARG A 64 2.33 -12.27 -7.25
CA ARG A 64 1.65 -12.08 -8.55
C ARG A 64 1.31 -10.63 -8.84
N SER A 65 1.00 -9.84 -7.80
CA SER A 65 0.71 -8.42 -7.94
C SER A 65 1.91 -7.57 -8.32
N ILE A 66 3.15 -8.10 -8.19
CA ILE A 66 4.40 -7.40 -8.47
C ILE A 66 5.02 -7.92 -9.76
N ASP A 67 5.19 -9.24 -9.88
CA ASP A 67 5.86 -9.90 -11.00
C ASP A 67 5.25 -11.27 -11.26
N PRO A 68 4.21 -11.35 -12.12
CA PRO A 68 3.56 -12.61 -12.48
C PRO A 68 4.52 -13.59 -13.17
N GLY A 69 5.50 -13.07 -13.93
CA GLY A 69 6.49 -13.89 -14.66
C GLY A 69 7.38 -14.66 -13.69
N ARG A 70 7.93 -13.98 -12.68
CA ARG A 70 8.74 -14.64 -11.63
C ARG A 70 7.94 -15.68 -10.84
N VAL A 71 6.65 -15.48 -10.65
CA VAL A 71 5.79 -16.49 -10.01
C VAL A 71 5.65 -17.72 -10.91
N ALA A 72 5.44 -17.52 -12.22
CA ALA A 72 5.35 -18.62 -13.19
C ALA A 72 6.67 -19.43 -13.25
N ASP A 73 7.81 -18.74 -13.30
CA ASP A 73 9.14 -19.36 -13.28
C ASP A 73 9.38 -20.14 -11.98
N TYR A 74 8.99 -19.58 -10.83
CA TYR A 74 9.10 -20.27 -9.55
C TYR A 74 8.25 -21.54 -9.50
N ILE A 75 7.01 -21.47 -9.99
CA ILE A 75 6.10 -22.63 -10.07
C ILE A 75 6.69 -23.71 -10.98
N ALA A 76 7.22 -23.35 -12.14
CA ALA A 76 7.85 -24.28 -13.07
C ALA A 76 9.09 -24.96 -12.47
N ALA A 77 9.91 -24.21 -11.73
CA ALA A 77 11.10 -24.72 -11.08
C ALA A 77 10.82 -25.59 -9.84
N ASN A 78 9.63 -25.46 -9.22
CA ASN A 78 9.28 -26.13 -7.96
C ASN A 78 7.92 -26.87 -8.03
N PRO A 79 7.73 -27.83 -8.95
CA PRO A 79 6.41 -28.41 -9.24
C PRO A 79 5.78 -29.20 -8.08
N THR A 80 6.56 -29.64 -7.10
CA THR A 80 6.08 -30.41 -5.94
C THR A 80 5.62 -29.51 -4.78
N VAL A 81 6.27 -28.38 -4.55
CA VAL A 81 6.01 -27.49 -3.42
C VAL A 81 5.09 -26.35 -3.79
N ALA A 82 5.21 -25.82 -5.01
CA ALA A 82 4.45 -24.67 -5.49
C ALA A 82 2.92 -24.82 -5.36
N PRO A 83 2.30 -25.98 -5.64
CA PRO A 83 0.85 -26.16 -5.47
C PRO A 83 0.36 -25.97 -4.02
N TRP A 84 1.20 -26.33 -3.03
CA TRP A 84 0.86 -26.13 -1.62
C TRP A 84 1.01 -24.66 -1.20
N LEU A 85 2.07 -24.01 -1.68
CA LEU A 85 2.28 -22.58 -1.46
C LEU A 85 1.15 -21.76 -2.07
N ASP A 86 0.69 -22.14 -3.27
CA ASP A 86 -0.41 -21.48 -3.95
C ASP A 86 -1.74 -21.63 -3.21
N ARG A 87 -2.06 -22.85 -2.73
CA ARG A 87 -3.24 -23.08 -1.89
C ARG A 87 -3.25 -22.25 -0.62
N LEU A 88 -2.08 -21.98 -0.05
CA LEU A 88 -1.91 -21.13 1.13
C LEU A 88 -1.83 -19.64 0.76
N SER A 89 -1.96 -19.29 -0.53
CA SER A 89 -1.87 -17.94 -1.07
C SER A 89 -0.51 -17.25 -0.80
N PHE A 90 0.59 -18.01 -0.82
CA PHE A 90 1.92 -17.45 -0.56
C PHE A 90 2.47 -16.65 -1.75
N PHE A 91 1.86 -16.78 -2.92
CA PHE A 91 2.12 -15.92 -4.08
C PHE A 91 1.20 -14.71 -4.16
N ASP A 92 0.23 -14.59 -3.21
CA ASP A 92 -0.72 -13.48 -3.09
C ASP A 92 -0.99 -13.14 -1.63
N VAL A 93 0.05 -13.09 -0.80
CA VAL A 93 -0.02 -13.00 0.67
C VAL A 93 -0.89 -11.84 1.13
N PHE A 94 -0.65 -10.64 0.59
CA PHE A 94 -1.32 -9.43 1.02
C PHE A 94 -2.80 -9.35 0.62
N ALA A 95 -3.20 -10.13 -0.39
CA ALA A 95 -4.59 -10.30 -0.82
C ALA A 95 -5.25 -11.58 -0.25
N SER A 96 -4.51 -12.40 0.50
CA SER A 96 -5.02 -13.66 1.05
C SER A 96 -6.13 -13.45 2.07
N PRO A 97 -7.10 -14.37 2.16
CA PRO A 97 -8.18 -14.27 3.14
C PRO A 97 -7.71 -14.26 4.59
N TRP A 98 -6.66 -15.02 4.92
CA TRP A 98 -6.13 -15.09 6.28
C TRP A 98 -5.38 -13.82 6.68
N PHE A 99 -4.60 -13.20 5.77
CA PHE A 99 -3.91 -11.94 6.02
C PHE A 99 -4.94 -10.79 6.15
N SER A 100 -5.92 -10.76 5.26
CA SER A 100 -7.03 -9.80 5.31
C SER A 100 -7.82 -9.91 6.61
N ALA A 101 -8.08 -11.12 7.11
CA ALA A 101 -8.76 -11.32 8.38
C ALA A 101 -7.96 -10.75 9.57
N ILE A 102 -6.64 -10.98 9.62
CA ILE A 102 -5.77 -10.42 10.66
C ILE A 102 -5.79 -8.90 10.62
N TYR A 103 -5.62 -8.32 9.43
CA TYR A 103 -5.65 -6.89 9.21
C TYR A 103 -6.98 -6.25 9.61
N LEU A 104 -8.12 -6.82 9.19
CA LEU A 104 -9.45 -6.32 9.54
C LEU A 104 -9.72 -6.40 11.05
N LEU A 105 -9.32 -7.51 11.71
CA LEU A 105 -9.42 -7.64 13.15
C LEU A 105 -8.57 -6.59 13.88
N LEU A 106 -7.37 -6.29 13.36
CA LEU A 106 -6.52 -5.23 13.90
C LEU A 106 -7.17 -3.85 13.77
N VAL A 107 -7.78 -3.55 12.63
CA VAL A 107 -8.51 -2.28 12.42
C VAL A 107 -9.69 -2.15 13.38
N VAL A 108 -10.49 -3.21 13.54
CA VAL A 108 -11.61 -3.24 14.49
C VAL A 108 -11.12 -3.06 15.92
N SER A 109 -10.02 -3.73 16.30
CA SER A 109 -9.38 -3.58 17.61
C SER A 109 -8.92 -2.14 17.85
N LEU A 110 -8.28 -1.53 16.85
CA LEU A 110 -7.81 -0.14 16.90
C LEU A 110 -8.98 0.84 17.12
N LEU A 111 -10.04 0.73 16.33
CA LEU A 111 -11.24 1.57 16.46
C LEU A 111 -11.89 1.40 17.81
N GLY A 112 -12.02 0.15 18.29
CA GLY A 112 -12.60 -0.15 19.60
C GLY A 112 -11.78 0.37 20.78
N CYS A 113 -10.46 0.49 20.63
CA CYS A 113 -9.58 1.06 21.65
C CYS A 113 -9.57 2.60 21.64
N ILE A 114 -9.62 3.20 20.45
CA ILE A 114 -9.49 4.66 20.28
C ILE A 114 -10.73 5.40 20.76
N VAL A 115 -11.93 4.95 20.38
CA VAL A 115 -13.18 5.67 20.67
C VAL A 115 -13.38 5.93 22.17
N PRO A 116 -13.21 4.97 23.08
CA PRO A 116 -13.31 5.24 24.51
C PRO A 116 -12.22 6.20 25.01
N ARG A 117 -10.99 6.07 24.50
CA ARG A 117 -9.87 6.96 24.88
C ARG A 117 -10.09 8.39 24.45
N VAL A 118 -10.58 8.63 23.23
CA VAL A 118 -10.93 9.97 22.75
C VAL A 118 -11.98 10.60 23.66
N ARG A 119 -13.03 9.85 24.01
CA ARG A 119 -14.08 10.34 24.91
C ARG A 119 -13.54 10.68 26.30
N ALA A 120 -12.74 9.81 26.88
CA ALA A 120 -12.12 10.02 28.20
C ALA A 120 -11.15 11.21 28.19
N HIS A 121 -10.30 11.30 27.17
CA HIS A 121 -9.37 12.43 27.02
C HIS A 121 -10.10 13.75 26.80
N TRP A 122 -11.12 13.78 25.96
CA TRP A 122 -11.95 14.95 25.74
C TRP A 122 -12.63 15.44 27.01
N ALA A 123 -13.14 14.52 27.83
CA ALA A 123 -13.69 14.83 29.14
C ALA A 123 -12.60 15.40 30.08
N ALA A 124 -11.43 14.74 30.14
CA ALA A 124 -10.31 15.16 31.01
C ALA A 124 -9.77 16.55 30.63
N VAL A 125 -9.68 16.86 29.32
CA VAL A 125 -9.24 18.19 28.85
C VAL A 125 -10.23 19.28 29.25
N ARG A 126 -11.52 19.00 29.35
CA ARG A 126 -12.55 19.98 29.72
C ARG A 126 -12.80 20.09 31.22
N THR A 127 -12.46 19.05 31.97
CA THR A 127 -12.67 19.04 33.44
C THR A 127 -11.52 19.75 34.13
N GLN A 128 -11.83 20.53 35.16
CA GLN A 128 -10.82 21.18 36.02
C GLN A 128 -9.97 20.13 36.75
N PRO A 129 -8.71 20.47 37.16
CA PRO A 129 -7.91 19.63 38.00
C PRO A 129 -8.70 19.10 39.21
N PRO A 130 -8.56 17.82 39.59
CA PRO A 130 -9.31 17.22 40.68
C PRO A 130 -8.98 17.91 42.00
N ARG A 131 -9.89 17.83 42.97
CA ARG A 131 -9.66 18.38 44.32
C ARG A 131 -8.41 17.72 44.94
N ALA A 132 -7.68 18.49 45.75
CA ALA A 132 -6.57 17.97 46.54
C ALA A 132 -7.08 16.86 47.50
N PRO A 133 -6.37 15.73 47.61
CA PRO A 133 -6.75 14.68 48.52
C PRO A 133 -6.63 15.16 49.98
N ALA A 134 -7.51 14.67 50.85
CA ALA A 134 -7.52 15.06 52.24
C ALA A 134 -6.22 14.72 53.01
N ARG A 135 -5.43 13.75 52.48
CA ARG A 135 -4.17 13.30 53.11
C ARG A 135 -3.03 13.42 52.09
N LEU A 136 -2.39 14.58 52.09
CA LEU A 136 -1.27 14.89 51.20
C LEU A 136 0.00 14.10 51.56
N ASP A 137 0.14 13.68 52.84
CA ASP A 137 1.22 12.84 53.34
C ASP A 137 1.34 11.49 52.65
N ARG A 138 0.31 11.04 51.94
CA ARG A 138 0.31 9.79 51.16
C ARG A 138 0.78 9.94 49.71
N LEU A 139 1.05 11.14 49.26
CA LEU A 139 1.58 11.39 47.94
C LEU A 139 3.04 10.97 47.86
N SER A 140 3.47 10.49 46.71
CA SER A 140 4.84 10.06 46.44
C SER A 140 5.92 11.13 46.64
N ALA A 141 5.51 12.38 46.55
CA ALA A 141 6.33 13.55 46.84
C ALA A 141 5.49 14.46 47.77
N TYR A 142 5.94 14.64 49.00
CA TYR A 142 5.31 15.43 50.04
C TYR A 142 6.35 16.29 50.74
N ALA A 143 6.01 17.53 51.00
CA ALA A 143 6.82 18.46 51.78
C ALA A 143 5.93 19.35 52.65
N GLU A 144 6.36 19.66 53.83
CA GLU A 144 5.76 20.60 54.75
C GLU A 144 6.66 21.83 54.91
N GLY A 145 6.07 22.95 55.22
CA GLY A 145 6.80 24.17 55.50
C GLY A 145 5.92 25.17 56.26
N GLU A 146 6.57 26.05 57.04
CA GLU A 146 5.89 27.16 57.69
C GLU A 146 6.03 28.41 56.85
N SER A 147 4.95 29.22 56.81
CA SER A 147 4.95 30.51 56.14
C SER A 147 4.94 31.63 57.20
N ALA A 148 5.80 32.61 57.01
CA ALA A 148 5.81 33.82 57.85
C ALA A 148 4.58 34.76 57.59
N THR A 149 3.81 34.47 56.54
CA THR A 149 2.62 35.24 56.16
C THR A 149 1.41 34.65 56.87
N ALA A 150 0.66 35.48 57.57
CA ALA A 150 -0.45 35.04 58.41
C ALA A 150 -1.71 34.68 57.62
N ASP A 151 -1.88 35.17 56.34
CA ASP A 151 -3.07 34.93 55.57
C ASP A 151 -2.90 33.76 54.58
N PRO A 152 -3.60 32.62 54.78
CA PRO A 152 -3.60 31.48 53.86
C PRO A 152 -4.03 31.85 52.43
N ALA A 153 -4.91 32.83 52.25
CA ALA A 153 -5.38 33.24 50.93
C ALA A 153 -4.23 33.85 50.10
N GLU A 154 -3.40 34.71 50.73
CA GLU A 154 -2.27 35.33 50.05
C GLU A 154 -1.21 34.29 49.62
N VAL A 155 -0.99 33.28 50.46
CA VAL A 155 -0.08 32.18 50.11
C VAL A 155 -0.57 31.41 48.90
N LEU A 156 -1.89 31.11 48.85
CA LEU A 156 -2.47 30.38 47.71
C LEU A 156 -2.48 31.25 46.44
N ASP A 157 -2.73 32.57 46.53
CA ASP A 157 -2.67 33.46 45.39
C ASP A 157 -1.25 33.52 44.78
N ARG A 158 -0.24 33.59 45.62
CA ARG A 158 1.17 33.52 45.16
C ARG A 158 1.50 32.17 44.53
N ALA A 159 1.05 31.06 45.14
CA ALA A 159 1.25 29.70 44.61
C ALA A 159 0.54 29.56 43.25
N GLU A 160 -0.68 30.01 43.11
CA GLU A 160 -1.42 30.01 41.85
C GLU A 160 -0.68 30.80 40.75
N ALA A 161 -0.22 32.01 41.07
CA ALA A 161 0.52 32.83 40.13
C ALA A 161 1.82 32.15 39.64
N VAL A 162 2.57 31.50 40.54
CA VAL A 162 3.80 30.76 40.19
C VAL A 162 3.47 29.57 39.32
N LEU A 163 2.46 28.77 39.66
CA LEU A 163 2.08 27.58 38.92
C LEU A 163 1.58 27.91 37.52
N ARG A 164 0.74 28.96 37.38
CA ARG A 164 0.27 29.46 36.06
C ARG A 164 1.44 29.93 35.18
N ARG A 165 2.40 30.67 35.74
CA ARG A 165 3.60 31.10 35.02
C ARG A 165 4.45 29.91 34.53
N ARG A 166 4.43 28.77 35.22
CA ARG A 166 5.09 27.53 34.85
C ARG A 166 4.28 26.66 33.89
N GLY A 167 3.12 27.15 33.39
CA GLY A 167 2.28 26.44 32.44
C GLY A 167 1.37 25.37 33.03
N TYR A 168 1.17 25.37 34.35
CA TYR A 168 0.20 24.49 34.98
C TYR A 168 -1.23 24.98 34.78
N ARG A 169 -2.16 24.06 34.56
CA ARG A 169 -3.59 24.32 34.69
C ARG A 169 -3.95 24.25 36.17
N VAL A 170 -4.48 25.34 36.71
CA VAL A 170 -4.74 25.51 38.15
C VAL A 170 -6.22 25.62 38.41
N ALA A 171 -6.71 24.95 39.46
CA ALA A 171 -8.06 25.08 39.98
C ALA A 171 -8.05 25.28 41.49
N ARG A 172 -8.85 26.23 41.96
CA ARG A 172 -9.11 26.50 43.39
C ARG A 172 -10.49 25.95 43.73
N HIS A 173 -10.55 24.98 44.60
CA HIS A 173 -11.79 24.30 44.97
C HIS A 173 -12.35 24.77 46.28
N ASP A 174 -11.52 25.36 47.12
CA ASP A 174 -11.87 25.94 48.42
C ASP A 174 -10.87 27.04 48.82
N GLN A 175 -11.08 27.64 50.00
CA GLN A 175 -10.21 28.75 50.48
C GLN A 175 -8.84 28.27 51.01
N THR A 176 -8.65 26.97 51.15
CA THR A 176 -7.47 26.39 51.79
C THR A 176 -6.70 25.44 50.90
N SER A 177 -7.21 25.13 49.70
CA SER A 177 -6.55 24.17 48.81
C SER A 177 -6.56 24.65 47.36
N LEU A 178 -5.46 24.28 46.68
CA LEU A 178 -5.21 24.54 45.29
C LEU A 178 -4.73 23.24 44.60
N SER A 179 -5.27 22.94 43.45
CA SER A 179 -4.85 21.83 42.62
C SER A 179 -4.27 22.34 41.31
N ALA A 180 -3.17 21.72 40.89
CA ALA A 180 -2.53 22.06 39.62
C ALA A 180 -2.08 20.80 38.88
N GLU A 181 -2.21 20.82 37.57
CA GLU A 181 -1.76 19.73 36.71
C GLU A 181 -1.03 20.25 35.48
N THR A 182 -0.11 19.42 34.98
CA THR A 182 0.60 19.68 33.72
C THR A 182 0.67 18.39 32.91
N GLY A 183 0.91 18.53 31.61
CA GLY A 183 1.03 17.38 30.71
C GLY A 183 -0.31 16.72 30.33
N TYR A 184 -1.45 17.31 30.66
CA TYR A 184 -2.77 16.80 30.32
C TYR A 184 -3.02 16.71 28.81
N LEU A 185 -2.24 17.41 27.99
CA LEU A 185 -2.26 17.31 26.53
C LEU A 185 -1.40 16.17 25.97
N ARG A 186 -0.68 15.45 26.82
CA ARG A 186 0.26 14.39 26.39
C ARG A 186 -0.44 13.30 25.56
N GLU A 187 -1.65 12.93 25.94
CA GLU A 187 -2.46 11.94 25.22
C GLU A 187 -2.96 12.45 23.87
N THR A 188 -3.03 13.76 23.65
CA THR A 188 -3.52 14.34 22.38
C THR A 188 -2.69 13.91 21.19
N GLY A 189 -1.35 13.94 21.29
CA GLY A 189 -0.46 13.52 20.22
C GLY A 189 -0.65 12.05 19.86
N ASN A 190 -0.79 11.19 20.87
CA ASN A 190 -1.05 9.77 20.67
C ASN A 190 -2.40 9.52 19.96
N LEU A 191 -3.44 10.26 20.36
CA LEU A 191 -4.76 10.14 19.73
C LEU A 191 -4.77 10.65 18.28
N VAL A 192 -4.13 11.80 18.03
CA VAL A 192 -3.99 12.36 16.68
C VAL A 192 -3.26 11.37 15.76
N PHE A 193 -2.16 10.76 16.23
CA PHE A 193 -1.43 9.75 15.49
C PHE A 193 -2.33 8.55 15.08
N HIS A 194 -3.07 7.99 16.02
CA HIS A 194 -3.93 6.85 15.73
C HIS A 194 -5.14 7.20 14.87
N ILE A 195 -5.74 8.39 15.08
CA ILE A 195 -6.80 8.89 14.18
C ILE A 195 -6.26 9.09 12.77
N GLY A 196 -5.03 9.61 12.64
CA GLY A 196 -4.34 9.73 11.35
C GLY A 196 -4.16 8.38 10.66
N ILE A 197 -3.75 7.33 11.39
CA ILE A 197 -3.68 5.96 10.85
C ILE A 197 -5.07 5.50 10.35
N CYS A 198 -6.14 5.71 11.15
CA CYS A 198 -7.48 5.35 10.71
C CYS A 198 -7.89 6.10 9.43
N ALA A 199 -7.58 7.40 9.35
CA ALA A 199 -7.88 8.19 8.16
C ALA A 199 -7.12 7.68 6.92
N ILE A 200 -5.85 7.31 7.07
CA ILE A 200 -5.05 6.70 5.99
C ILE A 200 -5.67 5.37 5.54
N ILE A 201 -6.04 4.50 6.48
CA ILE A 201 -6.67 3.20 6.16
C ILE A 201 -7.98 3.41 5.39
N ILE A 202 -8.82 4.36 5.83
CA ILE A 202 -10.07 4.70 5.14
C ILE A 202 -9.77 5.24 3.73
N GLY A 203 -8.78 6.13 3.58
CA GLY A 203 -8.39 6.69 2.29
C GLY A 203 -7.88 5.63 1.32
N VAL A 204 -7.04 4.70 1.81
CA VAL A 204 -6.55 3.57 1.00
C VAL A 204 -7.70 2.64 0.61
N ALA A 205 -8.60 2.31 1.54
CA ALA A 205 -9.77 1.49 1.25
C ALA A 205 -10.70 2.17 0.23
N TYR A 206 -10.90 3.48 0.34
CA TYR A 206 -11.67 4.27 -0.62
C TYR A 206 -11.04 4.19 -2.02
N GLY A 207 -9.71 4.43 -2.13
CA GLY A 207 -8.99 4.34 -3.39
C GLY A 207 -9.02 2.93 -4.01
N TYR A 208 -8.93 1.88 -3.18
CA TYR A 208 -9.03 0.50 -3.64
C TYR A 208 -10.43 0.13 -4.14
N LEU A 209 -11.48 0.58 -3.45
CA LEU A 209 -12.86 0.22 -3.80
C LEU A 209 -13.40 1.00 -4.99
N LEU A 210 -13.03 2.28 -5.11
CA LEU A 210 -13.60 3.24 -6.07
C LEU A 210 -12.58 3.76 -7.08
N GLY A 211 -11.30 3.42 -6.93
CA GLY A 211 -10.25 3.82 -7.86
C GLY A 211 -10.11 2.82 -9.01
N TRP A 212 -9.56 3.29 -10.11
CA TRP A 212 -9.12 2.48 -11.23
C TRP A 212 -7.72 2.90 -11.68
N ARG A 213 -7.03 2.00 -12.34
CA ARG A 213 -5.72 2.21 -12.91
C ARG A 213 -5.63 1.47 -14.25
N GLY A 214 -5.16 2.16 -15.27
CA GLY A 214 -4.85 1.57 -16.57
C GLY A 214 -3.40 1.87 -16.94
N ASP A 215 -2.70 0.87 -17.44
CA ASP A 215 -1.35 1.01 -17.98
C ASP A 215 -1.40 0.74 -19.49
N VAL A 216 -0.69 1.55 -20.27
CA VAL A 216 -0.63 1.44 -21.74
C VAL A 216 0.73 1.92 -22.25
N ILE A 217 1.26 1.26 -23.27
CA ILE A 217 2.45 1.69 -24.00
C ILE A 217 2.02 2.44 -25.24
N VAL A 218 2.40 3.72 -25.32
CA VAL A 218 2.08 4.58 -26.47
C VAL A 218 3.36 4.90 -27.22
N PRO A 219 3.58 4.38 -28.43
CA PRO A 219 4.70 4.78 -29.28
C PRO A 219 4.62 6.26 -29.67
N ALA A 220 5.78 6.92 -29.82
CA ALA A 220 5.81 8.31 -30.29
C ALA A 220 5.13 8.45 -31.67
N GLY A 221 4.32 9.50 -31.84
CA GLY A 221 3.48 9.72 -33.00
C GLY A 221 2.17 8.92 -33.02
N SER A 222 1.91 8.07 -32.01
CA SER A 222 0.68 7.28 -31.91
C SER A 222 -0.29 7.89 -30.90
N SER A 223 -1.59 7.56 -31.10
CA SER A 223 -2.67 8.01 -30.24
C SER A 223 -3.28 6.85 -29.46
N PHE A 224 -3.62 7.09 -28.22
CA PHE A 224 -4.35 6.20 -27.32
C PHE A 224 -5.73 6.79 -27.04
N ALA A 225 -6.78 5.98 -27.15
CA ALA A 225 -8.13 6.35 -26.72
C ALA A 225 -8.48 5.56 -25.45
N SER A 226 -8.92 6.26 -24.40
CA SER A 226 -9.26 5.64 -23.10
C SER A 226 -10.55 4.84 -23.19
N THR A 227 -10.41 3.57 -23.56
CA THR A 227 -11.48 2.55 -23.50
C THR A 227 -10.92 1.30 -22.84
N VAL A 228 -11.77 0.51 -22.16
CA VAL A 228 -11.32 -0.67 -21.42
C VAL A 228 -10.47 -1.63 -22.26
N SER A 229 -10.79 -1.76 -23.54
CA SER A 229 -10.13 -2.68 -24.47
C SER A 229 -8.77 -2.19 -25.02
N THR A 230 -8.44 -0.91 -24.85
CA THR A 230 -7.20 -0.31 -25.38
C THR A 230 -6.07 -0.25 -24.37
N TYR A 231 -6.34 -0.52 -23.10
CA TYR A 231 -5.31 -0.63 -22.09
C TYR A 231 -4.58 -1.97 -22.18
N ASP A 232 -3.26 -1.98 -22.03
CA ASP A 232 -2.47 -3.20 -21.89
C ASP A 232 -2.82 -3.93 -20.58
N THR A 233 -3.05 -3.16 -19.52
CA THR A 233 -3.52 -3.65 -18.23
C THR A 233 -4.49 -2.66 -17.65
N ILE A 234 -5.63 -3.13 -17.17
CA ILE A 234 -6.60 -2.32 -16.43
C ILE A 234 -6.97 -3.03 -15.14
N THR A 235 -6.92 -2.31 -14.05
CA THR A 235 -7.37 -2.75 -12.72
C THR A 235 -8.39 -1.76 -12.20
N ALA A 236 -9.61 -2.22 -12.00
CA ALA A 236 -10.68 -1.41 -11.43
C ALA A 236 -11.09 -1.97 -10.07
N GLY A 237 -11.38 -1.09 -9.13
CA GLY A 237 -11.94 -1.44 -7.84
C GLY A 237 -13.31 -2.10 -7.99
N PRO A 238 -13.74 -2.92 -7.02
CA PRO A 238 -14.98 -3.70 -7.13
C PRO A 238 -16.27 -2.87 -7.20
N LEU A 239 -16.20 -1.57 -6.89
CA LEU A 239 -17.33 -0.65 -6.96
C LEU A 239 -17.19 0.36 -8.13
N VAL A 240 -16.19 0.19 -8.99
CA VAL A 240 -15.99 1.04 -10.16
C VAL A 240 -16.87 0.58 -11.31
N ASP A 241 -17.63 1.50 -11.85
CA ASP A 241 -18.28 1.28 -13.14
C ASP A 241 -17.26 1.53 -14.26
N THR A 242 -16.83 0.48 -14.93
CA THR A 242 -15.83 0.56 -16.00
C THR A 242 -16.35 1.26 -17.25
N GLU A 243 -17.68 1.38 -17.43
CA GLU A 243 -18.29 2.14 -18.54
C GLU A 243 -18.24 3.65 -18.27
N ALA A 244 -18.06 4.05 -17.00
CA ALA A 244 -17.93 5.44 -16.58
C ALA A 244 -16.49 5.96 -16.59
N ILE A 245 -15.51 5.16 -17.04
CA ILE A 245 -14.12 5.61 -17.23
C ILE A 245 -14.09 6.74 -18.27
N PRO A 246 -13.43 7.89 -17.96
CA PRO A 246 -13.41 9.04 -18.85
C PRO A 246 -12.88 8.69 -20.25
N PRO A 247 -13.62 8.98 -21.32
CA PRO A 247 -13.25 8.63 -22.70
C PRO A 247 -12.37 9.71 -23.33
N PHE A 248 -11.18 9.92 -22.78
CA PHE A 248 -10.21 10.86 -23.33
C PHE A 248 -9.33 10.22 -24.41
N GLN A 249 -8.66 11.07 -25.19
CA GLN A 249 -7.61 10.67 -26.13
C GLN A 249 -6.29 11.34 -25.74
N LEU A 250 -5.20 10.60 -25.88
CA LEU A 250 -3.83 11.08 -25.68
C LEU A 250 -2.97 10.67 -26.85
N THR A 251 -2.28 11.63 -27.46
CA THR A 251 -1.27 11.40 -28.48
C THR A 251 0.10 11.71 -27.88
N LEU A 252 1.05 10.81 -28.00
CA LEU A 252 2.44 11.08 -27.65
C LEU A 252 3.13 11.72 -28.85
N ASP A 253 3.34 13.03 -28.82
CA ASP A 253 3.94 13.76 -29.94
C ASP A 253 5.46 13.56 -29.98
N ASP A 254 6.14 13.66 -28.82
CA ASP A 254 7.59 13.49 -28.70
C ASP A 254 7.97 12.99 -27.30
N LEU A 255 9.03 12.18 -27.21
CA LEU A 255 9.62 11.75 -25.95
C LEU A 255 11.14 11.80 -26.05
N ARG A 256 11.77 12.61 -25.21
CA ARG A 256 13.22 12.73 -25.10
C ARG A 256 13.68 12.27 -23.74
N VAL A 257 14.72 11.46 -23.74
CA VAL A 257 15.36 10.98 -22.52
C VAL A 257 16.83 11.37 -22.53
N ALA A 258 17.32 11.96 -21.46
CA ALA A 258 18.74 12.22 -21.31
C ALA A 258 19.35 11.23 -20.33
N PHE A 259 20.51 10.70 -20.67
CA PHE A 259 21.25 9.73 -19.86
C PHE A 259 22.54 10.32 -19.31
N GLU A 260 23.03 9.78 -18.19
CA GLU A 260 24.33 10.18 -17.62
C GLU A 260 25.48 9.67 -18.47
N GLU A 261 26.38 10.59 -18.87
CA GLU A 261 27.51 10.26 -19.74
C GLU A 261 28.88 10.52 -19.08
N LYS A 262 28.91 11.26 -17.98
CA LYS A 262 30.16 11.78 -17.38
C LYS A 262 30.56 11.05 -16.11
N ILE A 263 29.60 10.61 -15.32
CA ILE A 263 29.85 9.96 -14.02
C ILE A 263 29.92 8.46 -14.22
N ALA A 264 31.12 7.88 -14.18
CA ALA A 264 31.35 6.46 -14.48
C ALA A 264 30.49 5.49 -13.62
N SER A 265 30.25 5.80 -12.33
CA SER A 265 29.43 4.98 -11.43
C SER A 265 27.92 5.07 -11.72
N GLN A 266 27.50 5.99 -12.59
CA GLN A 266 26.12 6.24 -12.95
C GLN A 266 25.91 6.28 -14.47
N LEU A 267 26.89 5.82 -15.22
CA LEU A 267 26.87 5.81 -16.68
C LEU A 267 25.59 5.11 -17.19
N GLY A 268 24.84 5.77 -18.07
CA GLY A 268 23.58 5.27 -18.60
C GLY A 268 22.37 5.47 -17.69
N ALA A 269 22.52 6.01 -16.48
CA ALA A 269 21.37 6.31 -15.63
C ALA A 269 20.53 7.45 -16.24
N PRO A 270 19.20 7.31 -16.32
CA PRO A 270 18.33 8.37 -16.84
C PRO A 270 18.36 9.61 -15.95
N ARG A 271 18.46 10.79 -16.56
CA ARG A 271 18.56 12.09 -15.89
C ARG A 271 17.36 12.99 -16.08
N ALA A 272 16.78 12.94 -17.26
CA ALA A 272 15.62 13.75 -17.57
C ALA A 272 14.72 13.01 -18.56
N PHE A 273 13.42 13.18 -18.38
CA PHE A 273 12.39 12.74 -19.28
C PHE A 273 11.55 13.94 -19.69
N GLN A 274 11.37 14.16 -20.97
CA GLN A 274 10.58 15.25 -21.53
C GLN A 274 9.64 14.66 -22.57
N ALA A 275 8.38 14.46 -22.19
CA ALA A 275 7.34 14.07 -23.11
C ALA A 275 6.48 15.28 -23.46
N THR A 276 6.08 15.37 -24.72
CA THR A 276 5.05 16.29 -25.18
C THR A 276 3.86 15.47 -25.62
N VAL A 277 2.69 15.79 -25.08
CA VAL A 277 1.46 15.07 -25.38
C VAL A 277 0.37 16.04 -25.86
N THR A 278 -0.40 15.60 -26.84
CA THR A 278 -1.65 16.27 -27.24
C THR A 278 -2.82 15.47 -26.70
N THR A 279 -3.66 16.12 -25.90
CA THR A 279 -4.81 15.51 -25.23
C THR A 279 -6.12 16.07 -25.76
N VAL A 280 -7.13 15.20 -25.84
CA VAL A 280 -8.52 15.57 -26.13
C VAL A 280 -9.36 15.04 -24.98
N GLU A 281 -9.93 15.92 -24.17
CA GLU A 281 -10.62 15.58 -22.93
C GLU A 281 -11.85 14.70 -23.15
N ARG A 282 -12.61 15.01 -24.20
CA ARG A 282 -13.82 14.26 -24.61
C ARG A 282 -13.98 14.31 -26.13
N PRO A 283 -14.71 13.36 -26.70
CA PRO A 283 -15.01 13.40 -28.15
C PRO A 283 -15.57 14.76 -28.59
N GLY A 284 -14.89 15.42 -29.53
CA GLY A 284 -15.25 16.74 -30.04
C GLY A 284 -14.69 17.93 -29.24
N ALA A 285 -13.99 17.73 -28.16
CA ALA A 285 -13.26 18.80 -27.44
C ALA A 285 -12.04 19.26 -28.27
N ALA A 286 -11.60 20.49 -28.01
CA ALA A 286 -10.40 21.02 -28.67
C ALA A 286 -9.14 20.30 -28.11
N PRO A 287 -8.19 19.96 -29.01
CA PRO A 287 -6.92 19.36 -28.55
C PRO A 287 -6.06 20.36 -27.77
N VAL A 288 -5.39 19.90 -26.74
CA VAL A 288 -4.47 20.69 -25.92
C VAL A 288 -3.10 20.00 -25.90
N THR A 289 -2.07 20.71 -26.37
CA THR A 289 -0.69 20.23 -26.33
C THR A 289 -0.02 20.70 -25.06
N GLN A 290 0.59 19.80 -24.28
CA GLN A 290 1.19 20.09 -22.99
C GLN A 290 2.33 19.13 -22.66
N PRO A 291 3.28 19.53 -21.78
CA PRO A 291 4.34 18.65 -21.32
C PRO A 291 3.80 17.63 -20.31
N LEU A 292 4.25 16.38 -20.42
CA LEU A 292 4.07 15.34 -19.42
C LEU A 292 5.43 15.01 -18.81
N ASN A 293 5.63 15.40 -17.57
CA ASN A 293 6.92 15.24 -16.87
C ASN A 293 6.84 14.20 -15.77
N LEU A 294 7.99 13.68 -15.39
CA LEU A 294 8.10 12.81 -14.23
C LEU A 294 7.62 13.55 -12.97
N ASN A 295 6.76 12.91 -12.17
CA ASN A 295 6.15 13.49 -10.96
C ASN A 295 5.24 14.73 -11.18
N ALA A 296 4.90 15.02 -12.44
CA ALA A 296 3.95 16.08 -12.78
C ALA A 296 2.93 15.52 -13.79
N PRO A 297 1.87 14.86 -13.29
CA PRO A 297 0.88 14.23 -14.15
C PRO A 297 0.07 15.28 -14.92
N VAL A 298 -0.49 14.85 -16.04
CA VAL A 298 -1.50 15.60 -16.77
C VAL A 298 -2.87 15.12 -16.34
N VAL A 299 -3.75 16.05 -15.97
CA VAL A 299 -5.14 15.73 -15.60
C VAL A 299 -6.02 15.84 -16.84
N ILE A 300 -6.76 14.78 -17.17
CA ILE A 300 -7.66 14.72 -18.33
C ILE A 300 -9.00 14.17 -17.86
N ASP A 301 -10.04 14.99 -17.86
CA ASP A 301 -11.40 14.65 -17.41
C ASP A 301 -11.43 13.94 -16.02
N GLY A 302 -10.58 14.41 -15.11
CA GLY A 302 -10.47 13.85 -13.75
C GLY A 302 -9.58 12.61 -13.63
N ALA A 303 -8.99 12.10 -14.71
CA ALA A 303 -7.98 11.06 -14.68
C ALA A 303 -6.58 11.66 -14.63
N ASP A 304 -5.75 11.21 -13.69
CA ASP A 304 -4.34 11.60 -13.60
C ASP A 304 -3.48 10.68 -14.49
N VAL A 305 -2.84 11.24 -15.51
CA VAL A 305 -1.97 10.52 -16.43
C VAL A 305 -0.51 10.75 -16.07
N TYR A 306 0.20 9.67 -15.76
CA TYR A 306 1.59 9.68 -15.34
C TYR A 306 2.51 9.08 -16.41
N LEU A 307 3.71 9.63 -16.56
CA LEU A 307 4.79 8.98 -17.29
C LEU A 307 5.46 7.95 -16.37
N LEU A 308 5.29 6.66 -16.66
CA LEU A 308 5.82 5.56 -15.84
C LEU A 308 7.20 5.09 -16.28
N GLY A 309 7.49 5.18 -17.57
CA GLY A 309 8.75 4.71 -18.13
C GLY A 309 8.87 5.04 -19.61
N ASN A 310 9.95 4.56 -20.20
CA ASN A 310 10.23 4.71 -21.63
C ASN A 310 10.87 3.44 -22.18
N GLY A 311 10.92 3.36 -23.49
CA GLY A 311 11.57 2.28 -24.23
C GLY A 311 11.66 2.62 -25.71
N TYR A 312 11.90 1.64 -26.54
CA TYR A 312 12.01 1.78 -27.97
C TYR A 312 10.91 0.99 -28.67
N ALA A 313 10.39 1.55 -29.76
CA ALA A 313 9.43 0.91 -30.63
C ALA A 313 9.95 0.97 -32.10
N PRO A 314 10.82 0.04 -32.51
CA PRO A 314 11.27 -0.03 -33.90
C PRO A 314 10.08 -0.13 -34.86
N VAL A 315 10.11 0.63 -35.97
CA VAL A 315 9.14 0.48 -37.04
C VAL A 315 9.54 -0.73 -37.90
N VAL A 316 8.85 -1.83 -37.69
CA VAL A 316 9.10 -3.07 -38.42
C VAL A 316 8.19 -3.10 -39.65
N THR A 317 8.78 -3.37 -40.83
CA THR A 317 8.04 -3.54 -42.08
C THR A 317 8.28 -4.94 -42.62
N VAL A 318 7.21 -5.72 -42.77
CA VAL A 318 7.25 -7.06 -43.39
C VAL A 318 6.55 -6.97 -44.75
N ARG A 319 7.19 -7.51 -45.80
CA ARG A 319 6.68 -7.54 -47.16
C ARG A 319 6.66 -8.97 -47.69
N ASP A 320 5.71 -9.25 -48.57
CA ASP A 320 5.73 -10.50 -49.33
C ASP A 320 6.72 -10.44 -50.50
N SER A 321 6.86 -11.54 -51.24
CA SER A 321 7.74 -11.64 -52.41
C SER A 321 7.35 -10.73 -53.56
N ALA A 322 6.10 -10.23 -53.60
CA ALA A 322 5.60 -9.25 -54.58
C ALA A 322 5.85 -7.79 -54.15
N GLY A 323 6.41 -7.60 -52.91
CA GLY A 323 6.67 -6.27 -52.37
C GLY A 323 5.49 -5.66 -51.59
N THR A 324 4.35 -6.36 -51.46
CA THR A 324 3.19 -5.92 -50.72
C THR A 324 3.51 -5.85 -49.24
N VAL A 325 3.12 -4.75 -48.59
CA VAL A 325 3.32 -4.59 -47.16
C VAL A 325 2.28 -5.41 -46.39
N LEU A 326 2.74 -6.43 -45.68
CA LEU A 326 1.91 -7.27 -44.79
C LEU A 326 1.81 -6.73 -43.37
N TYR A 327 2.84 -6.00 -42.94
CA TYR A 327 2.92 -5.37 -41.62
C TYR A 327 3.79 -4.12 -41.70
N ARG A 328 3.37 -3.04 -41.01
CA ARG A 328 4.19 -1.83 -40.83
C ARG A 328 3.70 -1.05 -39.62
N GLU A 329 4.30 -1.30 -38.48
CA GLU A 329 3.92 -0.63 -37.23
C GLU A 329 5.16 -0.38 -36.35
N ALA A 330 5.06 0.62 -35.48
CA ALA A 330 6.00 0.83 -34.40
C ALA A 330 5.70 -0.20 -33.31
N THR A 331 6.56 -1.22 -33.21
CA THR A 331 6.36 -2.34 -32.28
C THR A 331 7.14 -2.10 -31.00
N PRO A 332 6.49 -2.00 -29.82
CA PRO A 332 7.19 -1.83 -28.56
C PRO A 332 8.08 -3.00 -28.22
N PHE A 333 9.34 -2.72 -27.86
CA PHE A 333 10.28 -3.66 -27.28
C PHE A 333 10.50 -3.30 -25.80
N LEU A 334 10.30 -4.25 -24.92
CA LEU A 334 10.30 -4.04 -23.46
C LEU A 334 11.71 -4.14 -22.89
N PRO A 335 12.26 -3.08 -22.26
CA PRO A 335 13.57 -3.10 -21.64
C PRO A 335 13.68 -4.18 -20.55
N GLN A 336 14.78 -4.91 -20.56
CA GLN A 336 15.08 -6.00 -19.62
C GLN A 336 16.17 -5.61 -18.61
N ASP A 337 16.93 -4.56 -18.91
CA ASP A 337 18.04 -4.10 -18.08
C ASP A 337 18.24 -2.57 -18.19
N GLY A 338 19.15 -2.04 -17.38
CA GLY A 338 19.46 -0.61 -17.35
C GLY A 338 20.15 -0.07 -18.63
N SER A 339 20.63 -0.94 -19.52
CA SER A 339 21.19 -0.57 -20.84
C SER A 339 20.15 -0.67 -21.96
N TYR A 340 18.88 -0.85 -21.59
CA TYR A 340 17.72 -0.96 -22.49
C TYR A 340 17.86 -2.08 -23.54
N ARG A 341 18.59 -3.16 -23.22
CA ARG A 341 18.43 -4.41 -23.96
C ARG A 341 16.98 -4.82 -23.86
N SER A 342 16.27 -4.80 -24.99
CA SER A 342 14.82 -4.95 -24.99
C SER A 342 14.39 -6.18 -25.77
N VAL A 343 13.29 -6.82 -25.35
CA VAL A 343 12.66 -7.94 -26.04
C VAL A 343 11.32 -7.52 -26.60
N GLY A 344 10.98 -8.04 -27.79
CA GLY A 344 9.71 -7.74 -28.43
C GLY A 344 9.27 -8.81 -29.38
N THR A 345 8.02 -8.70 -29.81
CA THR A 345 7.37 -9.68 -30.70
C THR A 345 6.57 -8.94 -31.77
N VAL A 346 6.75 -9.37 -33.03
CA VAL A 346 5.94 -8.91 -34.17
C VAL A 346 5.04 -10.07 -34.59
N LYS A 347 3.74 -9.81 -34.77
CA LYS A 347 2.74 -10.79 -35.18
C LYS A 347 2.13 -10.38 -36.51
N VAL A 348 2.47 -11.11 -37.56
CA VAL A 348 2.07 -10.84 -38.95
C VAL A 348 0.97 -11.83 -39.36
N VAL A 349 -0.26 -11.51 -39.03
CA VAL A 349 -1.45 -12.34 -39.32
C VAL A 349 -1.77 -12.38 -40.83
N ALA A 350 -1.38 -11.34 -41.56
CA ALA A 350 -1.63 -11.25 -43.01
C ALA A 350 -0.69 -12.11 -43.87
N ALA A 351 0.29 -12.79 -43.24
CA ALA A 351 1.19 -13.66 -43.99
C ALA A 351 0.49 -14.96 -44.42
N ALA A 352 0.80 -15.40 -45.64
CA ALA A 352 0.27 -16.65 -46.22
C ALA A 352 1.41 -17.46 -46.85
N PRO A 353 1.38 -18.81 -46.84
CA PRO A 353 0.28 -19.70 -46.42
C PRO A 353 0.17 -19.91 -44.88
N LYS A 354 1.12 -19.41 -44.09
CA LYS A 354 1.15 -19.48 -42.64
C LYS A 354 1.39 -18.10 -42.07
N GLU A 355 0.81 -17.83 -40.89
CA GLU A 355 1.11 -16.62 -40.15
C GLU A 355 2.56 -16.60 -39.66
N LEU A 356 3.14 -15.39 -39.52
CA LEU A 356 4.52 -15.22 -39.07
C LEU A 356 4.57 -14.58 -37.70
N GLY A 357 5.31 -15.18 -36.79
CA GLY A 357 5.71 -14.62 -35.51
C GLY A 357 7.19 -14.30 -35.52
N LEU A 358 7.58 -13.07 -35.17
CA LEU A 358 8.96 -12.69 -35.03
C LEU A 358 9.21 -12.38 -33.55
N SER A 359 10.17 -13.06 -32.94
CA SER A 359 10.63 -12.77 -31.58
C SER A 359 12.04 -12.21 -31.64
N GLY A 360 12.33 -11.14 -30.90
CA GLY A 360 13.62 -10.51 -31.06
C GLY A 360 14.14 -9.70 -29.90
N LEU A 361 15.39 -9.30 -30.09
CA LEU A 361 16.14 -8.40 -29.24
C LEU A 361 16.34 -7.08 -29.97
N PHE A 362 16.11 -5.98 -29.26
CA PHE A 362 16.53 -4.65 -29.66
C PHE A 362 17.64 -4.17 -28.73
N LEU A 363 18.76 -3.75 -29.31
CA LEU A 363 19.95 -3.25 -28.61
C LEU A 363 20.18 -1.80 -29.02
N PRO A 364 19.90 -0.80 -28.19
CA PRO A 364 20.12 0.61 -28.53
C PRO A 364 21.58 0.93 -28.85
N THR A 365 22.50 0.29 -28.12
CA THR A 365 23.95 0.36 -28.40
C THR A 365 24.53 -1.05 -28.28
N ALA A 366 24.53 -1.81 -29.37
CA ALA A 366 25.13 -3.12 -29.45
C ALA A 366 26.63 -3.07 -29.18
N ASP A 367 27.19 -4.07 -28.48
CA ASP A 367 28.62 -4.14 -28.20
C ASP A 367 29.43 -4.42 -29.50
N PRO A 368 30.22 -3.47 -29.97
CA PRO A 368 30.96 -3.62 -31.24
C PRO A 368 32.11 -4.64 -31.16
N ARG A 369 32.39 -5.18 -29.98
CA ARG A 369 33.47 -6.16 -29.77
C ARG A 369 33.05 -7.61 -30.08
N THR A 370 31.78 -7.81 -30.45
CA THR A 370 31.24 -9.12 -30.77
C THR A 370 30.47 -9.11 -32.08
N ASP A 371 30.64 -10.12 -32.90
CA ASP A 371 29.95 -10.28 -34.20
C ASP A 371 28.48 -10.73 -34.02
N ALA A 372 28.10 -11.19 -32.81
CA ALA A 372 26.74 -11.58 -32.47
C ALA A 372 26.35 -10.96 -31.13
N PRO A 373 26.07 -9.65 -31.08
CA PRO A 373 25.77 -8.98 -29.84
C PRO A 373 24.45 -9.46 -29.27
N VAL A 374 24.48 -9.80 -27.98
CA VAL A 374 23.29 -10.17 -27.19
C VAL A 374 23.06 -9.19 -26.03
N ALA A 375 23.92 -8.19 -25.93
CA ALA A 375 23.90 -7.17 -24.87
C ALA A 375 23.99 -5.76 -25.46
N SER A 376 23.27 -4.83 -24.83
CA SER A 376 23.45 -3.40 -25.04
C SER A 376 24.40 -2.86 -23.97
N ILE A 377 25.33 -1.98 -24.37
CA ILE A 377 26.32 -1.38 -23.46
C ILE A 377 25.95 0.05 -23.02
N PHE A 378 24.94 0.64 -23.65
CA PHE A 378 24.44 1.97 -23.29
C PHE A 378 22.95 2.11 -23.69
N PRO A 379 22.13 2.82 -22.92
CA PRO A 379 20.67 2.87 -23.17
C PRO A 379 20.25 3.78 -24.34
N ASP A 380 21.11 4.68 -24.83
CA ASP A 380 20.79 5.56 -25.95
C ASP A 380 21.12 4.96 -27.33
N LEU A 381 20.54 5.49 -28.41
CA LEU A 381 20.68 5.01 -29.78
C LEU A 381 22.05 5.43 -30.38
N ARG A 382 23.12 4.69 -30.08
CA ARG A 382 24.47 4.94 -30.61
C ARG A 382 24.91 3.93 -31.66
N ASN A 383 24.55 2.67 -31.48
CA ASN A 383 24.78 1.58 -32.41
C ASN A 383 23.60 0.62 -32.35
N PRO A 384 22.40 1.02 -32.88
CA PRO A 384 21.18 0.23 -32.72
C PRO A 384 21.22 -1.02 -33.60
N GLU A 385 20.90 -2.17 -32.98
CA GLU A 385 20.73 -3.45 -33.66
C GLU A 385 19.42 -4.11 -33.27
N LEU A 386 18.77 -4.75 -34.28
CA LEU A 386 17.56 -5.54 -34.12
C LEU A 386 17.83 -6.97 -34.60
N VAL A 387 17.79 -7.91 -33.68
CA VAL A 387 17.96 -9.33 -33.96
C VAL A 387 16.62 -10.03 -33.89
N LEU A 388 16.18 -10.68 -34.95
CA LEU A 388 14.86 -11.33 -35.04
C LEU A 388 14.99 -12.81 -35.36
N ALA A 389 14.31 -13.66 -34.61
CA ALA A 389 14.02 -15.05 -34.95
C ALA A 389 12.61 -15.12 -35.56
N VAL A 390 12.47 -15.79 -36.69
CA VAL A 390 11.22 -15.92 -37.43
C VAL A 390 10.64 -17.31 -37.19
N PHE A 391 9.36 -17.36 -36.86
CA PHE A 391 8.57 -18.59 -36.65
C PHE A 391 7.37 -18.57 -37.60
N GLU A 392 6.99 -19.72 -38.12
CA GLU A 392 5.84 -19.92 -38.99
C GLU A 392 4.83 -20.86 -38.33
N GLY A 393 3.57 -20.43 -38.22
CA GLY A 393 2.56 -21.29 -37.61
C GLY A 393 1.22 -20.55 -37.44
N THR A 394 0.51 -20.86 -36.37
CA THR A 394 -0.77 -20.22 -36.02
C THR A 394 -0.56 -19.32 -34.80
N LEU A 395 -0.67 -18.01 -35.02
CA LEU A 395 -0.46 -16.99 -33.96
C LEU A 395 -1.52 -17.02 -32.85
N PHE A 396 -2.77 -17.32 -33.24
CA PHE A 396 -3.91 -17.29 -32.31
C PHE A 396 -4.69 -18.62 -32.35
N PRO A 397 -4.11 -19.73 -31.86
CA PRO A 397 -4.74 -21.04 -31.92
C PRO A 397 -6.08 -21.03 -31.17
N GLY A 398 -7.13 -21.52 -31.87
CA GLY A 398 -8.49 -21.52 -31.34
C GLY A 398 -9.11 -20.13 -31.13
N GLY A 399 -8.55 -19.07 -31.75
CA GLY A 399 -9.05 -17.69 -31.63
C GLY A 399 -8.84 -17.06 -30.24
N ARG A 400 -7.96 -17.63 -29.41
CA ARG A 400 -7.71 -17.11 -28.06
C ARG A 400 -6.81 -15.88 -28.10
N ALA A 401 -7.19 -14.84 -27.38
CA ALA A 401 -6.36 -13.67 -27.22
C ALA A 401 -5.02 -14.05 -26.51
N GLN A 402 -3.94 -13.54 -27.02
CA GLN A 402 -2.59 -13.69 -26.45
C GLN A 402 -1.99 -12.32 -26.18
N SER A 403 -1.05 -12.23 -25.22
CA SER A 403 -0.29 -11.01 -25.01
C SER A 403 0.35 -10.52 -26.31
N VAL A 404 0.28 -9.24 -26.58
CA VAL A 404 0.93 -8.62 -27.76
C VAL A 404 2.44 -8.60 -27.62
N TYR A 405 2.98 -8.79 -26.43
CA TYR A 405 4.41 -8.72 -26.13
C TYR A 405 5.12 -10.10 -26.08
N THR A 406 4.37 -11.18 -26.18
CA THR A 406 4.94 -12.54 -26.12
C THR A 406 4.48 -13.40 -27.29
N LEU A 407 5.36 -14.29 -27.75
CA LEU A 407 5.07 -15.29 -28.79
C LEU A 407 5.04 -16.67 -28.15
N ASN A 408 3.96 -17.41 -28.32
CA ASN A 408 3.92 -18.82 -27.98
C ASN A 408 4.52 -19.63 -29.13
N THR A 409 5.78 -20.00 -29.02
CA THR A 409 6.50 -20.74 -30.06
C THR A 409 6.18 -22.24 -30.07
N ALA A 410 5.46 -22.78 -29.09
CA ALA A 410 5.13 -24.20 -29.01
C ALA A 410 4.15 -24.67 -30.09
N GLU A 411 3.42 -23.74 -30.70
CA GLU A 411 2.42 -24.02 -31.76
C GLU A 411 2.77 -23.39 -33.11
N MET A 412 4.03 -22.93 -33.24
CA MET A 412 4.59 -22.31 -34.45
C MET A 412 5.70 -23.15 -35.07
#